data_9f7d68f79c78fea6c4ff4296d3060b1a
#
_entry.id   9f7d68f79c78fea6c4ff4296d3060b1a
#
_cell.length_a   1.000
_cell.length_b   1.000
_cell.length_c   1.000
_cell.angle_alpha   90.00
_cell.angle_beta   90.00
_cell.angle_gamma   90.00
#
_symmetry.space_group_name_H-M   'P 1'
#
loop_
_entity.id
_entity.type
_entity.pdbx_description
1 polymer ?
#
loop_
_entity_poly.entity_id
_entity_poly.type
_entity_poly.pdbx_seq_one_letter_code
_entity_poly.pdbx_strand_id
1 'polypeptide(L)'
;MDQTLGLQPGNRKFAIERLRDHMVGAVDAAVPSDTPFTHLVLDRVFPDDVYAAMLANMPESRDYRPMHGRAKGHDLDDGTHTRVKIDLFPEYIRHLPPQKRTVWDVVGRALCSREVRNAFIRRLGPPLKHRFGANYAKTGMYPIPVLTRDIPGYLITPHTDTKWKGITVQLYLPRDRSHTHIGTNFLERRADGSFAKNKQMSFAPNTGYAFAVGTDTWHSADRVGSEVKTRDSILLTYFVDAGLVRHLRNRGKRIGNFLLSELRNVLP
;
A
#
# COMPACT_ATOMS: atom_id res chain seq x y z
N MET A 1 -7.21 -18.30 26.11
CA MET A 1 -7.39 -16.92 26.57
C MET A 1 -7.45 -16.05 25.33
N ASP A 2 -8.64 -15.59 25.01
CA ASP A 2 -8.94 -14.78 23.82
C ASP A 2 -8.41 -13.34 24.06
N GLN A 3 -7.15 -13.10 23.64
CA GLN A 3 -6.60 -11.75 23.58
C GLN A 3 -7.18 -11.05 22.33
N THR A 4 -8.49 -10.87 22.35
CA THR A 4 -9.10 -9.90 21.43
C THR A 4 -8.46 -8.56 21.77
N LEU A 5 -7.59 -8.10 20.82
CA LEU A 5 -7.18 -6.71 20.70
C LEU A 5 -8.26 -5.84 21.34
N GLY A 6 -7.90 -4.84 22.14
CA GLY A 6 -8.82 -3.88 22.73
C GLY A 6 -9.67 -3.10 21.71
N LEU A 7 -10.15 -3.80 20.69
CA LEU A 7 -11.04 -3.36 19.61
C LEU A 7 -12.52 -3.41 20.00
N GLN A 8 -12.81 -3.47 21.32
CA GLN A 8 -14.15 -3.17 21.81
C GLN A 8 -14.58 -1.79 21.29
N PRO A 9 -15.84 -1.57 20.94
CA PRO A 9 -16.31 -0.29 20.39
C PRO A 9 -15.88 0.95 21.19
N GLY A 10 -15.72 0.84 22.51
CA GLY A 10 -15.23 1.90 23.40
C GLY A 10 -13.72 2.20 23.26
N ASN A 11 -12.90 1.28 22.72
CA ASN A 11 -11.44 1.41 22.64
C ASN A 11 -10.91 1.73 21.23
N ARG A 12 -11.79 1.91 20.24
CA ARG A 12 -11.38 2.09 18.84
C ARG A 12 -10.46 3.29 18.64
N LYS A 13 -10.72 4.41 19.28
CA LYS A 13 -9.86 5.61 19.20
C LYS A 13 -8.47 5.30 19.71
N PHE A 14 -8.36 4.67 20.87
CA PHE A 14 -7.09 4.25 21.46
C PHE A 14 -6.33 3.28 20.56
N ALA A 15 -7.02 2.30 19.96
CA ALA A 15 -6.39 1.35 19.03
C ALA A 15 -5.81 2.06 17.79
N ILE A 16 -6.52 3.05 17.23
CA ILE A 16 -6.04 3.86 16.10
C ILE A 16 -4.81 4.68 16.52
N GLU A 17 -4.84 5.33 17.67
CA GLU A 17 -3.75 6.16 18.18
C GLU A 17 -2.51 5.31 18.46
N ARG A 18 -2.65 4.19 19.16
CA ARG A 18 -1.57 3.24 19.43
C ARG A 18 -0.92 2.74 18.13
N LEU A 19 -1.73 2.34 17.14
CA LEU A 19 -1.23 1.87 15.86
C LEU A 19 -0.51 3.00 15.10
N ARG A 20 -1.09 4.18 15.03
CA ARG A 20 -0.49 5.38 14.44
C ARG A 20 0.89 5.68 15.03
N ASP A 21 0.97 5.72 16.35
CA ASP A 21 2.20 6.09 17.05
C ASP A 21 3.30 5.04 16.87
N HIS A 22 2.94 3.75 16.87
CA HIS A 22 3.86 2.68 16.52
C HIS A 22 4.39 2.81 15.08
N MET A 23 3.49 3.06 14.10
CA MET A 23 3.89 3.26 12.72
C MET A 23 4.80 4.48 12.52
N VAL A 24 4.54 5.58 13.23
CA VAL A 24 5.42 6.76 13.23
C VAL A 24 6.81 6.36 13.72
N GLY A 25 6.89 5.64 14.84
CA GLY A 25 8.17 5.13 15.37
C GLY A 25 8.90 4.21 14.38
N ALA A 26 8.18 3.28 13.74
CA ALA A 26 8.76 2.39 12.73
C ALA A 26 9.29 3.15 11.50
N VAL A 27 8.59 4.19 11.04
CA VAL A 27 9.04 5.04 9.93
C VAL A 27 10.25 5.89 10.34
N ASP A 28 10.26 6.44 11.55
CA ASP A 28 11.38 7.24 12.04
C ASP A 28 12.64 6.38 12.29
N ALA A 29 12.48 5.11 12.66
CA ALA A 29 13.56 4.13 12.80
C ALA A 29 14.00 3.50 11.47
N ALA A 30 13.28 3.72 10.37
CA ALA A 30 13.57 3.08 9.09
C ALA A 30 14.98 3.40 8.59
N VAL A 31 15.65 2.39 8.03
CA VAL A 31 16.99 2.54 7.47
C VAL A 31 16.90 3.12 6.06
N PRO A 32 17.49 4.29 5.79
CA PRO A 32 17.58 4.83 4.44
C PRO A 32 18.61 4.06 3.60
N SER A 33 18.37 3.97 2.32
CA SER A 33 19.30 3.43 1.32
C SER A 33 19.17 4.26 0.06
N ASP A 34 20.29 4.60 -0.58
CA ASP A 34 20.32 5.46 -1.78
C ASP A 34 20.51 4.67 -3.08
N THR A 35 20.65 3.34 -3.00
CA THR A 35 20.89 2.48 -4.16
C THR A 35 19.71 1.56 -4.42
N PRO A 36 19.17 1.52 -5.65
CA PRO A 36 19.51 2.33 -6.86
C PRO A 36 18.93 3.75 -6.82
N PHE A 37 18.06 4.06 -5.89
CA PHE A 37 17.46 5.37 -5.59
C PHE A 37 17.11 5.46 -4.09
N THR A 38 16.95 6.69 -3.59
CA THR A 38 16.64 6.88 -2.16
C THR A 38 15.32 6.23 -1.76
N HIS A 39 15.40 5.28 -0.83
CA HIS A 39 14.24 4.59 -0.27
C HIS A 39 14.45 4.26 1.20
N LEU A 40 13.35 3.99 1.91
CA LEU A 40 13.34 3.50 3.29
C LEU A 40 13.05 2.00 3.27
N VAL A 41 13.79 1.24 4.07
CA VAL A 41 13.46 -0.15 4.41
C VAL A 41 12.75 -0.13 5.75
N LEU A 42 11.54 -0.67 5.78
CA LEU A 42 10.66 -0.68 6.93
C LEU A 42 10.64 -2.08 7.55
N ASP A 43 10.76 -2.14 8.85
CA ASP A 43 10.64 -3.36 9.64
C ASP A 43 9.67 -3.15 10.80
N ARG A 44 8.95 -4.21 11.20
CA ARG A 44 7.96 -4.20 12.29
C ARG A 44 7.02 -3.00 12.24
N VAL A 45 6.42 -2.77 11.07
CA VAL A 45 5.58 -1.59 10.79
C VAL A 45 4.33 -1.55 11.65
N PHE A 46 3.80 -2.71 12.02
CA PHE A 46 2.62 -2.87 12.87
C PHE A 46 3.01 -3.51 14.21
N PRO A 47 2.34 -3.19 15.32
CA PRO A 47 2.44 -4.00 16.54
C PRO A 47 2.14 -5.47 16.23
N ASP A 48 2.84 -6.40 16.88
CA ASP A 48 2.74 -7.83 16.55
C ASP A 48 1.31 -8.37 16.71
N ASP A 49 0.59 -7.91 17.74
CA ASP A 49 -0.83 -8.27 17.97
C ASP A 49 -1.75 -7.71 16.88
N VAL A 50 -1.50 -6.49 16.38
CA VAL A 50 -2.25 -5.91 15.26
C VAL A 50 -1.95 -6.66 13.97
N TYR A 51 -0.67 -6.98 13.71
CA TYR A 51 -0.28 -7.76 12.55
C TYR A 51 -0.96 -9.14 12.52
N ALA A 52 -0.94 -9.84 13.67
CA ALA A 52 -1.62 -11.13 13.83
C ALA A 52 -3.13 -11.00 13.58
N ALA A 53 -3.77 -9.95 14.11
CA ALA A 53 -5.19 -9.70 13.88
C ALA A 53 -5.51 -9.40 12.42
N MET A 54 -4.65 -8.66 11.71
CA MET A 54 -4.80 -8.41 10.26
C MET A 54 -4.78 -9.73 9.51
N LEU A 55 -3.81 -10.61 9.78
CA LEU A 55 -3.70 -11.92 9.14
C LEU A 55 -4.88 -12.86 9.44
N ALA A 56 -5.40 -12.83 10.67
CA ALA A 56 -6.57 -13.60 11.08
C ALA A 56 -7.87 -13.10 10.43
N ASN A 57 -7.93 -11.80 10.08
CA ASN A 57 -9.10 -11.13 9.54
C ASN A 57 -8.93 -10.74 8.06
N MET A 58 -8.09 -11.44 7.30
CA MET A 58 -7.96 -11.21 5.86
C MET A 58 -9.31 -11.40 5.16
N PRO A 59 -9.70 -10.49 4.25
CA PRO A 59 -10.90 -10.64 3.44
C PRO A 59 -10.83 -11.88 2.54
N GLU A 60 -11.99 -12.41 2.17
CA GLU A 60 -12.11 -13.51 1.23
C GLU A 60 -11.93 -13.01 -0.21
N SER A 61 -11.65 -13.90 -1.16
CA SER A 61 -11.40 -13.50 -2.55
C SER A 61 -12.58 -12.74 -3.18
N ARG A 62 -13.81 -13.08 -2.82
CA ARG A 62 -15.04 -12.40 -3.26
C ARG A 62 -15.20 -10.97 -2.76
N ASP A 63 -14.51 -10.60 -1.68
CA ASP A 63 -14.57 -9.26 -1.08
C ASP A 63 -13.75 -8.24 -1.88
N TYR A 64 -12.84 -8.72 -2.72
CA TYR A 64 -11.96 -7.89 -3.52
C TYR A 64 -12.62 -7.54 -4.86
N ARG A 65 -12.18 -6.42 -5.43
CA ARG A 65 -12.52 -5.98 -6.78
C ARG A 65 -11.28 -5.90 -7.67
N PRO A 66 -11.42 -6.01 -9.00
CA PRO A 66 -10.30 -5.86 -9.91
C PRO A 66 -9.55 -4.54 -9.70
N MET A 67 -8.22 -4.60 -9.75
CA MET A 67 -7.39 -3.40 -9.75
C MET A 67 -6.98 -3.08 -11.18
N HIS A 68 -7.75 -2.21 -11.84
CA HIS A 68 -7.41 -1.73 -13.18
C HIS A 68 -6.16 -0.84 -13.14
N GLY A 69 -5.30 -0.97 -14.13
CA GLY A 69 -4.04 -0.23 -14.24
C GLY A 69 -3.00 -1.00 -15.05
N ARG A 70 -1.73 -0.84 -14.69
CA ARG A 70 -0.62 -1.51 -15.41
C ARG A 70 -0.64 -3.04 -15.32
N ALA A 71 -1.26 -3.59 -14.28
CA ALA A 71 -1.42 -5.04 -14.13
C ALA A 71 -2.49 -5.64 -15.07
N LYS A 72 -3.34 -4.83 -15.69
CA LYS A 72 -4.42 -5.31 -16.56
C LYS A 72 -3.93 -6.14 -17.76
N GLY A 73 -2.72 -5.90 -18.23
CA GLY A 73 -2.11 -6.65 -19.34
C GLY A 73 -1.59 -8.04 -18.94
N HIS A 74 -1.77 -8.46 -17.67
CA HIS A 74 -1.27 -9.71 -17.13
C HIS A 74 -2.38 -10.56 -16.50
N ASP A 75 -3.65 -10.26 -16.82
CA ASP A 75 -4.77 -11.12 -16.45
C ASP A 75 -4.62 -12.48 -17.14
N LEU A 76 -5.17 -13.53 -16.53
CA LEU A 76 -5.12 -14.88 -17.11
C LEU A 76 -6.03 -14.97 -18.34
N ASP A 77 -5.79 -15.97 -19.19
CA ASP A 77 -6.52 -16.17 -20.46
C ASP A 77 -8.02 -16.41 -20.23
N ASP A 78 -8.40 -16.94 -19.06
CA ASP A 78 -9.79 -17.11 -18.65
C ASP A 78 -10.47 -15.83 -18.15
N GLY A 79 -9.77 -14.70 -18.19
CA GLY A 79 -10.23 -13.40 -17.70
C GLY A 79 -10.05 -13.17 -16.20
N THR A 80 -9.44 -14.12 -15.47
CA THR A 80 -9.15 -13.94 -14.04
C THR A 80 -8.15 -12.80 -13.82
N HIS A 81 -8.52 -11.84 -12.99
CA HIS A 81 -7.65 -10.72 -12.65
C HIS A 81 -6.56 -11.15 -11.68
N THR A 82 -5.30 -11.05 -12.10
CA THR A 82 -4.15 -11.45 -11.27
C THR A 82 -3.85 -10.49 -10.13
N ARG A 83 -4.43 -9.28 -10.15
CA ARG A 83 -4.39 -8.31 -9.05
C ARG A 83 -5.77 -7.79 -8.72
N VAL A 84 -6.15 -7.93 -7.46
CA VAL A 84 -7.40 -7.41 -6.92
C VAL A 84 -7.14 -6.54 -5.69
N LYS A 85 -8.13 -5.73 -5.29
CA LYS A 85 -7.95 -4.75 -4.21
C LYS A 85 -9.19 -4.49 -3.39
N ILE A 86 -8.96 -3.94 -2.17
CA ILE A 86 -9.96 -3.25 -1.34
C ILE A 86 -9.37 -1.90 -0.94
N ASP A 87 -10.05 -0.80 -1.19
CA ASP A 87 -9.65 0.51 -0.66
C ASP A 87 -10.01 0.57 0.83
N LEU A 88 -9.03 0.88 1.69
CA LEU A 88 -9.20 0.85 3.15
C LEU A 88 -9.83 2.15 3.69
N PHE A 89 -10.99 2.50 3.15
CA PHE A 89 -11.83 3.58 3.67
C PHE A 89 -13.14 3.00 4.20
N PRO A 90 -13.77 3.61 5.22
CA PRO A 90 -14.98 3.08 5.84
C PRO A 90 -16.08 2.70 4.85
N GLU A 91 -16.27 3.51 3.81
CA GLU A 91 -17.28 3.29 2.78
C GLU A 91 -17.03 2.07 1.90
N TYR A 92 -15.75 1.68 1.69
CA TYR A 92 -15.37 0.55 0.83
C TYR A 92 -15.21 -0.79 1.54
N ILE A 93 -15.23 -0.78 2.88
CA ILE A 93 -15.11 -2.00 3.70
C ILE A 93 -16.43 -2.37 4.38
N ARG A 94 -17.55 -1.67 4.06
CA ARG A 94 -18.87 -1.89 4.71
C ARG A 94 -19.43 -3.29 4.47
N HIS A 95 -19.12 -3.89 3.34
CA HIS A 95 -19.53 -5.24 2.97
C HIS A 95 -18.82 -6.35 3.77
N LEU A 96 -17.70 -6.03 4.42
CA LEU A 96 -16.98 -7.01 5.24
C LEU A 96 -17.76 -7.37 6.51
N PRO A 97 -17.66 -8.62 6.98
CA PRO A 97 -18.19 -9.03 8.28
C PRO A 97 -17.71 -8.10 9.41
N PRO A 98 -18.50 -7.88 10.46
CA PRO A 98 -18.19 -6.88 11.49
C PRO A 98 -16.79 -6.95 12.08
N GLN A 99 -16.30 -8.17 12.38
CA GLN A 99 -14.97 -8.37 12.94
C GLN A 99 -13.87 -7.95 11.97
N LYS A 100 -13.92 -8.40 10.71
CA LYS A 100 -12.97 -8.00 9.65
C LYS A 100 -13.02 -6.49 9.42
N ARG A 101 -14.23 -5.93 9.33
CA ARG A 101 -14.43 -4.49 9.15
C ARG A 101 -13.81 -3.66 10.26
N THR A 102 -13.92 -4.10 11.52
CA THR A 102 -13.33 -3.39 12.67
C THR A 102 -11.81 -3.31 12.55
N VAL A 103 -11.13 -4.43 12.24
CA VAL A 103 -9.68 -4.46 12.06
C VAL A 103 -9.25 -3.54 10.92
N TRP A 104 -9.85 -3.68 9.74
CA TRP A 104 -9.44 -2.93 8.55
C TRP A 104 -9.82 -1.45 8.61
N ASP A 105 -10.84 -1.06 9.38
CA ASP A 105 -11.14 0.34 9.66
C ASP A 105 -10.08 0.99 10.56
N VAL A 106 -9.64 0.31 11.61
CA VAL A 106 -8.55 0.80 12.48
C VAL A 106 -7.27 0.98 11.67
N VAL A 107 -6.88 -0.02 10.87
CA VAL A 107 -5.70 0.03 10.01
C VAL A 107 -5.81 1.17 8.98
N GLY A 108 -6.92 1.26 8.26
CA GLY A 108 -7.13 2.30 7.25
C GLY A 108 -7.05 3.71 7.84
N ARG A 109 -7.63 3.93 9.03
CA ARG A 109 -7.58 5.25 9.70
C ARG A 109 -6.18 5.61 10.19
N ALA A 110 -5.44 4.66 10.76
CA ALA A 110 -4.06 4.90 11.17
C ALA A 110 -3.18 5.27 9.97
N LEU A 111 -3.29 4.53 8.85
CA LEU A 111 -2.59 4.81 7.59
C LEU A 111 -2.95 6.18 6.99
N CYS A 112 -4.18 6.65 7.20
CA CYS A 112 -4.64 7.96 6.73
C CYS A 112 -4.27 9.12 7.66
N SER A 113 -3.62 8.86 8.80
CA SER A 113 -3.29 9.91 9.76
C SER A 113 -2.26 10.90 9.23
N ARG A 114 -2.33 12.13 9.74
CA ARG A 114 -1.38 13.20 9.39
C ARG A 114 0.02 12.89 9.93
N GLU A 115 0.09 12.25 11.06
CA GLU A 115 1.31 11.90 11.77
C GLU A 115 2.13 10.90 10.96
N VAL A 116 1.53 9.82 10.47
CA VAL A 116 2.18 8.82 9.60
C VAL A 116 2.64 9.47 8.29
N ARG A 117 1.78 10.27 7.64
CA ARG A 117 2.16 11.03 6.45
C ARG A 117 3.38 11.93 6.70
N ASN A 118 3.36 12.68 7.79
CA ASN A 118 4.43 13.62 8.12
C ASN A 118 5.75 12.89 8.44
N ALA A 119 5.69 11.71 9.05
CA ALA A 119 6.86 10.86 9.27
C ALA A 119 7.52 10.46 7.93
N PHE A 120 6.75 10.00 6.95
CA PHE A 120 7.29 9.70 5.61
C PHE A 120 7.84 10.95 4.91
N ILE A 121 7.16 12.10 5.00
CA ILE A 121 7.65 13.37 4.42
C ILE A 121 9.00 13.77 5.06
N ARG A 122 9.14 13.64 6.38
CA ARG A 122 10.40 13.92 7.07
C ARG A 122 11.53 13.02 6.60
N ARG A 123 11.27 11.70 6.60
CA ARG A 123 12.30 10.69 6.30
C ARG A 123 12.72 10.67 4.83
N LEU A 124 11.82 11.03 3.92
CA LEU A 124 12.07 11.15 2.48
C LEU A 124 12.36 12.60 2.05
N GLY A 125 12.75 13.45 2.99
CA GLY A 125 12.98 14.88 2.74
C GLY A 125 13.92 15.20 1.57
N PRO A 126 15.13 14.61 1.47
CA PRO A 126 16.06 14.91 0.37
C PRO A 126 15.47 14.67 -1.03
N PRO A 127 14.94 13.50 -1.40
CA PRO A 127 14.34 13.29 -2.72
C PRO A 127 13.06 14.11 -2.94
N LEU A 128 12.26 14.37 -1.90
CA LEU A 128 11.11 15.27 -2.00
C LEU A 128 11.53 16.71 -2.25
N LYS A 129 12.61 17.17 -1.61
CA LYS A 129 13.20 18.51 -1.85
C LYS A 129 13.73 18.62 -3.28
N HIS A 130 14.38 17.60 -3.79
CA HIS A 130 14.85 17.55 -5.17
C HIS A 130 13.68 17.74 -6.15
N ARG A 131 12.57 17.07 -5.89
CA ARG A 131 11.39 17.08 -6.78
C ARG A 131 10.52 18.33 -6.65
N PHE A 132 10.26 18.81 -5.43
CA PHE A 132 9.27 19.85 -5.13
C PHE A 132 9.89 21.17 -4.65
N GLY A 133 11.22 21.24 -4.57
CA GLY A 133 11.94 22.43 -4.09
C GLY A 133 11.96 22.58 -2.57
N ALA A 134 12.47 23.71 -2.08
CA ALA A 134 12.68 23.95 -0.65
C ALA A 134 11.40 23.84 0.20
N ASN A 135 10.24 24.12 -0.39
CA ASN A 135 8.96 24.09 0.30
C ASN A 135 8.26 22.71 0.23
N TYR A 136 8.96 21.62 -0.10
CA TYR A 136 8.40 20.27 -0.26
C TYR A 136 7.50 19.82 0.89
N ALA A 137 7.82 20.20 2.13
CA ALA A 137 7.03 19.85 3.31
C ALA A 137 5.63 20.48 3.33
N LYS A 138 5.44 21.58 2.58
CA LYS A 138 4.16 22.27 2.40
C LYS A 138 3.37 21.72 1.21
N THR A 139 3.96 20.84 0.38
CA THR A 139 3.25 20.21 -0.72
C THR A 139 2.10 19.38 -0.17
N GLY A 140 0.89 19.74 -0.56
CA GLY A 140 -0.30 18.97 -0.15
C GLY A 140 -0.22 17.54 -0.67
N MET A 141 -0.34 16.59 0.24
CA MET A 141 -0.39 15.16 -0.10
C MET A 141 -1.50 14.47 0.68
N TYR A 142 -2.27 13.62 0.01
CA TYR A 142 -3.34 12.84 0.64
C TYR A 142 -3.11 11.34 0.46
N PRO A 143 -3.35 10.53 1.52
CA PRO A 143 -3.14 9.09 1.49
C PRO A 143 -4.29 8.36 0.82
N ILE A 144 -3.95 7.30 0.08
CA ILE A 144 -4.90 6.27 -0.38
C ILE A 144 -4.32 4.91 0.01
N PRO A 145 -4.76 4.32 1.12
CA PRO A 145 -4.39 2.96 1.50
C PRO A 145 -5.26 1.94 0.76
N VAL A 146 -4.61 0.94 0.18
CA VAL A 146 -5.25 -0.12 -0.60
C VAL A 146 -4.70 -1.46 -0.15
N LEU A 147 -5.56 -2.36 0.32
CA LEU A 147 -5.21 -3.76 0.51
C LEU A 147 -5.22 -4.43 -0.87
N THR A 148 -4.09 -4.96 -1.30
CA THR A 148 -3.93 -5.64 -2.57
C THR A 148 -3.69 -7.12 -2.35
N ARG A 149 -4.26 -7.94 -3.24
CA ARG A 149 -3.98 -9.37 -3.36
C ARG A 149 -3.53 -9.67 -4.78
N ASP A 150 -2.36 -10.26 -4.90
CA ASP A 150 -1.85 -10.80 -6.15
C ASP A 150 -1.93 -12.33 -6.08
N ILE A 151 -2.27 -12.97 -7.21
CA ILE A 151 -2.34 -14.42 -7.35
C ILE A 151 -1.31 -14.91 -8.38
N PRO A 152 -1.09 -16.23 -8.53
CA PRO A 152 -0.23 -16.78 -9.57
C PRO A 152 -0.51 -16.16 -10.94
N GLY A 153 0.58 -15.84 -11.65
CA GLY A 153 0.51 -15.12 -12.93
C GLY A 153 0.69 -13.61 -12.83
N TYR A 154 0.47 -12.99 -11.66
CA TYR A 154 0.74 -11.56 -11.48
C TYR A 154 2.18 -11.21 -11.85
N LEU A 155 2.31 -10.13 -12.60
CA LEU A 155 3.60 -9.57 -13.04
C LEU A 155 3.42 -8.06 -13.18
N ILE A 156 4.46 -7.30 -12.89
CA ILE A 156 4.53 -5.91 -13.33
C ILE A 156 5.92 -5.59 -13.89
N THR A 157 5.95 -5.15 -15.14
CA THR A 157 7.18 -4.83 -15.87
C THR A 157 7.87 -3.59 -15.30
N PRO A 158 9.16 -3.35 -15.61
CA PRO A 158 9.89 -2.16 -15.20
C PRO A 158 9.13 -0.86 -15.50
N HIS A 159 8.94 -0.04 -14.47
CA HIS A 159 8.24 1.24 -14.60
C HIS A 159 8.64 2.21 -13.48
N THR A 160 8.35 3.47 -13.68
CA THR A 160 8.25 4.47 -12.63
C THR A 160 6.80 4.77 -12.34
N ASP A 161 6.50 5.21 -11.15
CA ASP A 161 5.16 5.64 -10.78
C ASP A 161 4.74 6.94 -11.51
N THR A 162 3.44 7.16 -11.58
CA THR A 162 2.90 8.36 -12.25
C THR A 162 3.24 9.63 -11.47
N LYS A 163 3.41 10.75 -12.19
CA LYS A 163 3.77 12.07 -11.62
C LYS A 163 2.79 12.64 -10.58
N TRP A 164 1.61 12.06 -10.45
CA TRP A 164 0.63 12.45 -9.42
C TRP A 164 0.87 11.80 -8.07
N LYS A 165 1.70 10.77 -7.99
CA LYS A 165 2.13 10.18 -6.73
C LYS A 165 3.32 10.97 -6.19
N GLY A 166 3.28 11.33 -4.92
CA GLY A 166 4.39 11.95 -4.21
C GLY A 166 5.28 10.92 -3.52
N ILE A 167 4.65 9.97 -2.82
CA ILE A 167 5.31 8.88 -2.10
C ILE A 167 4.56 7.59 -2.38
N THR A 168 5.31 6.51 -2.60
CA THR A 168 4.80 5.13 -2.66
C THR A 168 5.34 4.36 -1.48
N VAL A 169 4.44 3.68 -0.76
CA VAL A 169 4.74 2.78 0.36
C VAL A 169 4.12 1.43 0.06
N GLN A 170 4.88 0.36 0.22
CA GLN A 170 4.38 -1.02 0.13
C GLN A 170 4.67 -1.73 1.44
N LEU A 171 3.63 -2.27 2.08
CA LEU A 171 3.72 -3.03 3.33
C LEU A 171 3.31 -4.47 3.07
N TYR A 172 4.17 -5.42 3.37
CA TYR A 172 3.97 -6.82 3.06
C TYR A 172 3.21 -7.56 4.17
N LEU A 173 2.34 -8.49 3.77
CA LEU A 173 1.46 -9.23 4.68
C LEU A 173 1.57 -10.76 4.53
N PRO A 174 2.76 -11.36 4.33
CA PRO A 174 2.87 -12.81 4.34
C PRO A 174 2.70 -13.34 5.78
N ARG A 175 2.29 -14.60 5.90
CA ARG A 175 2.19 -15.29 7.19
C ARG A 175 3.55 -15.72 7.73
N ASP A 176 4.47 -16.00 6.83
CA ASP A 176 5.80 -16.53 7.13
C ASP A 176 6.84 -16.06 6.11
N ARG A 177 8.03 -16.63 6.13
CA ARG A 177 9.15 -16.28 5.26
C ARG A 177 9.36 -17.25 4.08
N SER A 178 8.41 -18.13 3.77
CA SER A 178 8.57 -19.17 2.73
C SER A 178 8.78 -18.58 1.32
N HIS A 179 8.23 -17.39 1.04
CA HIS A 179 8.26 -16.77 -0.28
C HIS A 179 8.91 -15.38 -0.29
N THR A 180 10.02 -15.19 0.42
CA THR A 180 10.70 -13.87 0.51
C THR A 180 11.19 -13.34 -0.84
N HIS A 181 11.36 -14.21 -1.83
CA HIS A 181 11.86 -13.88 -3.18
C HIS A 181 10.83 -13.20 -4.10
N ILE A 182 9.53 -13.16 -3.72
CA ILE A 182 8.49 -12.53 -4.55
C ILE A 182 8.26 -11.04 -4.23
N GLY A 183 9.22 -10.38 -3.60
CA GLY A 183 9.14 -8.97 -3.31
C GLY A 183 9.31 -8.07 -4.53
N THR A 184 9.34 -6.78 -4.30
CA THR A 184 9.52 -5.77 -5.36
C THR A 184 10.99 -5.64 -5.72
N ASN A 185 11.31 -5.60 -7.00
CA ASN A 185 12.65 -5.33 -7.52
C ASN A 185 12.83 -3.82 -7.71
N PHE A 186 13.93 -3.27 -7.20
CA PHE A 186 14.40 -1.94 -7.52
C PHE A 186 15.47 -2.03 -8.59
N LEU A 187 15.33 -1.21 -9.62
CA LEU A 187 16.04 -1.33 -10.88
C LEU A 187 16.83 -0.07 -11.19
N GLU A 188 17.98 -0.25 -11.79
CA GLU A 188 18.73 0.80 -12.44
C GLU A 188 18.53 0.71 -13.97
N ARG A 189 18.21 1.83 -14.60
CA ARG A 189 18.12 1.91 -16.06
C ARG A 189 19.49 2.21 -16.61
N ARG A 190 20.02 1.33 -17.48
CA ARG A 190 21.31 1.48 -18.15
C ARG A 190 21.21 2.44 -19.33
N ALA A 191 22.36 2.88 -19.83
CA ALA A 191 22.46 3.77 -20.99
C ALA A 191 21.85 3.17 -22.28
N ASP A 192 21.92 1.85 -22.43
CA ASP A 192 21.32 1.09 -23.55
C ASP A 192 19.79 0.92 -23.41
N GLY A 193 19.20 1.45 -22.35
CA GLY A 193 17.77 1.33 -22.05
C GLY A 193 17.37 0.05 -21.33
N SER A 194 18.28 -0.90 -21.13
CA SER A 194 18.04 -2.12 -20.33
C SER A 194 17.95 -1.82 -18.83
N PHE A 195 17.51 -2.80 -18.05
CA PHE A 195 17.38 -2.68 -16.60
C PHE A 195 18.28 -3.68 -15.89
N ALA A 196 19.02 -3.20 -14.88
CA ALA A 196 19.71 -4.04 -13.91
C ALA A 196 18.89 -4.13 -12.63
N LYS A 197 18.70 -5.36 -12.10
CA LYS A 197 18.13 -5.58 -10.77
C LYS A 197 19.23 -5.30 -9.73
N ASN A 198 19.12 -4.19 -9.02
CA ASN A 198 20.09 -3.82 -7.98
C ASN A 198 19.68 -4.35 -6.61
N LYS A 199 18.36 -4.33 -6.30
CA LYS A 199 17.87 -4.74 -5.01
C LYS A 199 16.52 -5.40 -5.14
N GLN A 200 16.30 -6.45 -4.39
CA GLN A 200 14.99 -7.03 -4.20
C GLN A 200 14.55 -6.78 -2.76
N MET A 201 13.38 -6.19 -2.60
CA MET A 201 12.75 -6.01 -1.29
C MET A 201 12.17 -7.35 -0.86
N SER A 202 12.61 -7.86 0.29
CA SER A 202 12.16 -9.16 0.79
C SER A 202 10.66 -9.13 1.12
N PHE A 203 9.88 -10.07 0.57
CA PHE A 203 8.49 -10.28 0.93
C PHE A 203 8.42 -11.03 2.27
N ALA A 204 8.67 -10.29 3.36
CA ALA A 204 8.77 -10.84 4.71
C ALA A 204 7.66 -10.30 5.62
N PRO A 205 7.27 -11.05 6.68
CA PRO A 205 6.24 -10.62 7.63
C PRO A 205 6.53 -9.24 8.24
N ASN A 206 5.51 -8.38 8.25
CA ASN A 206 5.52 -7.08 8.91
C ASN A 206 6.63 -6.12 8.43
N THR A 207 7.07 -6.28 7.18
CA THR A 207 8.09 -5.44 6.54
C THR A 207 7.51 -4.63 5.38
N GLY A 208 8.33 -3.74 4.84
CA GLY A 208 7.94 -2.96 3.68
C GLY A 208 9.03 -1.99 3.22
N TYR A 209 8.63 -1.09 2.35
CA TYR A 209 9.49 -0.02 1.88
C TYR A 209 8.70 1.24 1.54
N ALA A 210 9.40 2.36 1.45
CA ALA A 210 8.85 3.61 0.97
C ALA A 210 9.87 4.37 0.13
N PHE A 211 9.40 5.08 -0.91
CA PHE A 211 10.22 6.00 -1.68
C PHE A 211 9.43 7.22 -2.17
N ALA A 212 10.12 8.34 -2.34
CA ALA A 212 9.57 9.49 -3.04
C ALA A 212 9.57 9.18 -4.54
N VAL A 213 8.43 9.39 -5.19
CA VAL A 213 8.28 9.07 -6.62
C VAL A 213 9.09 10.06 -7.46
N GLY A 214 9.99 9.54 -8.27
CA GLY A 214 10.85 10.27 -9.19
C GLY A 214 10.79 9.69 -10.61
N THR A 215 11.55 10.28 -11.53
CA THR A 215 11.70 9.81 -12.91
C THR A 215 12.66 8.63 -13.02
N ASP A 216 13.44 8.39 -11.98
CA ASP A 216 14.50 7.38 -11.84
C ASP A 216 14.13 6.23 -10.89
N THR A 217 13.00 6.31 -10.21
CA THR A 217 12.54 5.29 -9.24
C THR A 217 11.94 4.06 -9.94
N TRP A 218 12.78 3.40 -10.76
CA TRP A 218 12.38 2.23 -11.54
C TRP A 218 12.20 1.00 -10.67
N HIS A 219 11.07 0.34 -10.82
CA HIS A 219 10.77 -0.87 -10.06
C HIS A 219 9.86 -1.82 -10.86
N SER A 220 9.89 -3.09 -10.45
CA SER A 220 9.08 -4.17 -11.04
C SER A 220 8.73 -5.21 -9.98
N ALA A 221 7.87 -6.16 -10.33
CA ALA A 221 7.70 -7.39 -9.58
C ALA A 221 7.77 -8.56 -10.56
N ASP A 222 8.53 -9.58 -10.20
CA ASP A 222 8.63 -10.82 -10.97
C ASP A 222 7.27 -11.56 -10.95
N ARG A 223 7.08 -12.47 -11.89
CA ARG A 223 5.86 -13.26 -11.98
C ARG A 223 5.67 -14.09 -10.70
N VAL A 224 4.50 -13.97 -10.11
CA VAL A 224 4.09 -14.81 -8.98
C VAL A 224 3.87 -16.23 -9.50
N GLY A 225 4.63 -17.18 -8.97
CA GLY A 225 4.58 -18.59 -9.37
C GLY A 225 3.36 -19.32 -8.80
N SER A 226 3.11 -20.51 -9.33
CA SER A 226 1.96 -21.36 -8.91
C SER A 226 2.10 -21.92 -7.49
N GLU A 227 3.29 -21.91 -6.92
CA GLU A 227 3.59 -22.33 -5.54
C GLU A 227 3.09 -21.30 -4.50
N VAL A 228 2.79 -20.08 -4.93
CA VAL A 228 2.32 -18.98 -4.08
C VAL A 228 0.80 -18.90 -4.14
N LYS A 229 0.12 -19.16 -3.03
CA LYS A 229 -1.35 -19.03 -3.00
C LYS A 229 -1.80 -17.59 -3.19
N THR A 230 -1.25 -16.66 -2.43
CA THR A 230 -1.52 -15.21 -2.52
C THR A 230 -0.31 -14.41 -2.08
N ARG A 231 -0.13 -13.25 -2.70
CA ARG A 231 0.83 -12.22 -2.30
C ARG A 231 0.04 -11.00 -1.82
N ASP A 232 -0.28 -10.98 -0.53
CA ASP A 232 -1.07 -9.91 0.09
C ASP A 232 -0.16 -8.76 0.56
N SER A 233 -0.60 -7.52 0.35
CA SER A 233 0.13 -6.33 0.79
C SER A 233 -0.77 -5.11 0.90
N ILE A 234 -0.31 -4.08 1.62
CA ILE A 234 -0.94 -2.77 1.61
C ILE A 234 -0.09 -1.84 0.74
N LEU A 235 -0.70 -1.28 -0.29
CA LEU A 235 -0.15 -0.19 -1.08
C LEU A 235 -0.71 1.12 -0.52
N LEU A 236 0.13 1.90 0.17
CA LEU A 236 -0.21 3.24 0.62
C LEU A 236 0.45 4.26 -0.30
N THR A 237 -0.36 4.98 -1.05
CA THR A 237 0.13 6.02 -1.96
C THR A 237 -0.27 7.39 -1.44
N TYR A 238 0.69 8.29 -1.33
CA TYR A 238 0.43 9.70 -1.09
C TYR A 238 0.39 10.42 -2.43
N PHE A 239 -0.80 10.87 -2.81
CA PHE A 239 -1.01 11.63 -4.04
C PHE A 239 -0.78 13.10 -3.80
N VAL A 240 -0.12 13.77 -4.75
CA VAL A 240 0.08 15.22 -4.72
C VAL A 240 -1.26 15.92 -4.93
N ASP A 241 -1.59 16.82 -4.04
CA ASP A 241 -2.77 17.67 -4.16
C ASP A 241 -2.45 18.84 -5.12
N ALA A 242 -2.89 18.68 -6.35
CA ALA A 242 -2.64 19.65 -7.43
C ALA A 242 -3.73 20.73 -7.53
N GLY A 243 -4.34 21.10 -6.39
CA GLY A 243 -5.30 22.22 -6.29
C GLY A 243 -6.77 21.80 -6.29
N LEU A 244 -7.64 22.79 -6.02
CA LEU A 244 -9.07 22.64 -5.71
C LEU A 244 -9.86 21.84 -6.76
N VAL A 245 -9.60 22.07 -8.04
CA VAL A 245 -10.31 21.39 -9.16
C VAL A 245 -10.03 19.90 -9.18
N ARG A 246 -8.81 19.50 -8.83
CA ARG A 246 -8.42 18.08 -8.79
C ARG A 246 -8.93 17.38 -7.54
N HIS A 247 -8.99 18.10 -6.42
CA HIS A 247 -9.61 17.62 -5.19
C HIS A 247 -11.10 17.31 -5.42
N LEU A 248 -11.84 18.21 -6.07
CA LEU A 248 -13.25 18.02 -6.43
C LEU A 248 -13.43 16.84 -7.41
N ARG A 249 -12.56 16.70 -8.42
CA ARG A 249 -12.59 15.57 -9.36
C ARG A 249 -12.29 14.24 -8.69
N ASN A 250 -11.36 14.20 -7.75
CA ASN A 250 -11.03 12.98 -7.00
C ASN A 250 -12.13 12.61 -6.01
N ARG A 251 -12.77 13.62 -5.39
CA ARG A 251 -13.96 13.43 -4.56
C ARG A 251 -15.14 12.90 -5.40
N GLY A 252 -15.38 13.47 -6.58
CA GLY A 252 -16.39 13.01 -7.52
C GLY A 252 -16.14 11.56 -8.00
N LYS A 253 -14.90 11.19 -8.28
CA LYS A 253 -14.52 9.80 -8.59
C LYS A 253 -14.72 8.85 -7.41
N ARG A 254 -14.44 9.27 -6.17
CA ARG A 254 -14.73 8.47 -4.96
C ARG A 254 -16.23 8.24 -4.80
N ILE A 255 -17.04 9.28 -4.97
CA ILE A 255 -18.51 9.21 -4.88
C ILE A 255 -19.03 8.32 -6.02
N GLY A 256 -18.59 8.51 -7.26
CA GLY A 256 -18.99 7.69 -8.41
C GLY A 256 -18.62 6.22 -8.24
N ASN A 257 -17.41 5.92 -7.79
CA ASN A 257 -16.97 4.55 -7.51
C ASN A 257 -17.73 3.94 -6.33
N PHE A 258 -18.08 4.73 -5.32
CA PHE A 258 -18.93 4.31 -4.22
C PHE A 258 -20.32 3.92 -4.71
N LEU A 259 -20.98 4.77 -5.50
CA LEU A 259 -22.30 4.48 -6.07
C LEU A 259 -22.28 3.24 -6.98
N LEU A 260 -21.23 3.06 -7.79
CA LEU A 260 -21.06 1.86 -8.62
C LEU A 260 -20.82 0.60 -7.76
N SER A 261 -20.12 0.71 -6.63
CA SER A 261 -19.94 -0.40 -5.70
C SER A 261 -21.27 -0.76 -5.00
N GLU A 262 -22.08 0.23 -4.61
CA GLU A 262 -23.39 0.00 -3.99
C GLU A 262 -24.37 -0.63 -4.99
N LEU A 263 -24.39 -0.17 -6.24
CA LEU A 263 -25.23 -0.75 -7.28
C LEU A 263 -24.88 -2.22 -7.59
N ARG A 264 -23.59 -2.58 -7.55
CA ARG A 264 -23.16 -3.98 -7.74
C ARG A 264 -23.49 -4.89 -6.57
N ASN A 265 -23.63 -4.33 -5.35
CA ASN A 265 -23.99 -5.09 -4.16
C ASN A 265 -25.51 -5.28 -4.02
N VAL A 266 -26.31 -4.54 -4.81
CA VAL A 266 -27.79 -4.58 -4.79
C VAL A 266 -28.37 -5.32 -6.01
N LEU A 267 -27.60 -5.42 -7.10
CA LEU A 267 -28.00 -6.18 -8.30
C LEU A 267 -27.36 -7.58 -8.22
N PRO A 268 -28.15 -8.67 -8.33
CA PRO A 268 -27.66 -10.04 -8.31
C PRO A 268 -26.75 -10.38 -9.48
#